data_5e81abe996a28d68457deb94ccdc8d58
#
_entry.id   5e81abe996a28d68457deb94ccdc8d58
#
_cell.length_a   1.000
_cell.length_b   1.000
_cell.length_c   1.000
_cell.angle_alpha   90.00
_cell.angle_beta   90.00
_cell.angle_gamma   90.00
#
_symmetry.space_group_name_H-M   'P 1'
#
loop_
_entity.id
_entity.type
_entity.pdbx_description
1 polymer ?
#
loop_
_entity_poly.entity_id
_entity_poly.type
_entity_poly.pdbx_seq_one_letter_code
_entity_poly.pdbx_strand_id
1 'polypeptide(L)'
;ERLAKDLDQLKAGEGLHIQSYTFNQPGVEPELLHIPAVPVVFLDGLFMLHDDGVRSRLDLSVLVHATPERRLARRMVRDQAERSLTPDIIQYQWDKHVRPGDLTFLEPVQHLANVVVDNDRDVPIDLTPALTAIDTLLND
;
A
#
# COMPACT_ATOMS: atom_id res chain seq x y z
N GLU A 1 -3.31 -0.45 -15.65
CA GLU A 1 -4.42 -1.02 -16.46
C GLU A 1 -4.91 -2.38 -15.94
N ARG A 2 -4.03 -3.35 -15.60
CA ARG A 2 -4.45 -4.70 -15.17
C ARG A 2 -5.24 -4.64 -13.87
N LEU A 3 -4.68 -4.05 -12.81
CA LEU A 3 -5.33 -3.98 -11.50
C LEU A 3 -6.72 -3.33 -11.56
N ALA A 4 -6.90 -2.29 -12.37
CA ALA A 4 -8.21 -1.66 -12.54
C ALA A 4 -9.26 -2.64 -13.10
N LYS A 5 -8.88 -3.49 -14.06
CA LYS A 5 -9.76 -4.54 -14.62
C LYS A 5 -10.04 -5.63 -13.58
N ASP A 6 -9.02 -6.02 -12.83
CA ASP A 6 -9.17 -7.01 -11.76
C ASP A 6 -10.17 -6.51 -10.69
N LEU A 7 -10.13 -5.21 -10.36
CA LEU A 7 -11.11 -4.60 -9.45
C LEU A 7 -12.53 -4.55 -10.03
N ASP A 8 -12.68 -4.25 -11.32
CA ASP A 8 -13.99 -4.30 -11.99
C ASP A 8 -14.58 -5.71 -11.93
N GLN A 9 -13.76 -6.73 -12.15
CA GLN A 9 -14.16 -8.12 -12.08
C GLN A 9 -14.60 -8.54 -10.67
N LEU A 10 -13.84 -8.17 -9.63
CA LEU A 10 -14.21 -8.41 -8.23
C LEU A 10 -15.54 -7.71 -7.87
N LYS A 11 -15.71 -6.45 -8.30
CA LYS A 11 -16.96 -5.70 -8.09
C LYS A 11 -18.17 -6.31 -8.82
N ALA A 12 -17.92 -6.99 -9.95
CA ALA A 12 -18.97 -7.75 -10.64
C ALA A 12 -19.34 -9.08 -9.95
N GLY A 13 -18.68 -9.43 -8.84
CA GLY A 13 -18.92 -10.69 -8.14
C GLY A 13 -18.15 -11.88 -8.73
N GLU A 14 -17.14 -11.61 -9.55
CA GLU A 14 -16.32 -12.62 -10.19
C GLU A 14 -14.98 -12.76 -9.48
N GLY A 15 -14.54 -14.00 -9.21
CA GLY A 15 -13.22 -14.25 -8.63
C GLY A 15 -12.10 -14.04 -9.63
N LEU A 16 -10.88 -13.86 -9.13
CA LEU A 16 -9.68 -13.65 -9.93
C LEU A 16 -8.74 -14.84 -9.86
N HIS A 17 -7.98 -15.03 -10.93
CA HIS A 17 -6.80 -15.88 -10.94
C HIS A 17 -5.57 -15.02 -11.23
N ILE A 18 -4.66 -14.93 -10.25
CA ILE A 18 -3.43 -14.14 -10.35
C ILE A 18 -2.22 -15.03 -10.09
N GLN A 19 -1.11 -14.70 -10.71
CA GLN A 19 0.16 -15.33 -10.36
C GLN A 19 0.76 -14.66 -9.13
N SER A 20 1.23 -15.48 -8.17
CA SER A 20 1.98 -14.99 -7.02
C SER A 20 3.26 -14.30 -7.47
N TYR A 21 3.67 -13.29 -6.72
CA TYR A 21 4.93 -12.60 -6.99
C TYR A 21 6.07 -13.24 -6.20
N THR A 22 7.09 -13.72 -6.90
CA THR A 22 8.29 -14.32 -6.29
C THR A 22 9.46 -13.32 -6.36
N PHE A 23 9.64 -12.54 -5.29
CA PHE A 23 10.75 -11.56 -5.23
C PHE A 23 12.04 -12.24 -4.79
N ASN A 24 13.12 -12.09 -5.59
CA ASN A 24 14.48 -12.60 -5.27
C ASN A 24 14.53 -14.08 -4.91
N GLN A 25 13.67 -14.91 -5.49
CA GLN A 25 13.66 -16.35 -5.29
C GLN A 25 13.94 -17.07 -6.63
N PRO A 26 15.21 -17.14 -7.07
CA PRO A 26 15.52 -17.79 -8.33
C PRO A 26 15.16 -19.29 -8.25
N GLY A 27 14.42 -19.76 -9.26
CA GLY A 27 13.97 -21.16 -9.33
C GLY A 27 12.64 -21.47 -8.63
N VAL A 28 11.97 -20.49 -8.05
CA VAL A 28 10.59 -20.64 -7.56
C VAL A 28 9.64 -20.24 -8.67
N GLU A 29 8.82 -21.19 -9.13
CA GLU A 29 7.75 -20.92 -10.10
C GLU A 29 6.61 -20.15 -9.42
N PRO A 30 6.04 -19.10 -10.07
CA PRO A 30 4.87 -18.41 -9.54
C PRO A 30 3.67 -19.35 -9.44
N GLU A 31 3.02 -19.38 -8.29
CA GLU A 31 1.79 -20.12 -8.09
C GLU A 31 0.58 -19.35 -8.63
N LEU A 32 -0.39 -20.07 -9.18
CA LEU A 32 -1.68 -19.51 -9.56
C LEU A 32 -2.56 -19.42 -8.32
N LEU A 33 -2.83 -18.21 -7.86
CA LEU A 33 -3.69 -17.94 -6.72
C LEU A 33 -5.12 -17.66 -7.19
N HIS A 34 -6.09 -18.25 -6.53
CA HIS A 34 -7.51 -17.92 -6.71
C HIS A 34 -7.94 -16.96 -5.60
N ILE A 35 -8.42 -15.78 -6.00
CA ILE A 35 -9.02 -14.78 -5.11
C ILE A 35 -10.53 -14.82 -5.35
N PRO A 36 -11.33 -15.31 -4.39
CA PRO A 36 -12.77 -15.31 -4.54
C PRO A 36 -13.34 -13.90 -4.50
N ALA A 37 -14.47 -13.67 -5.15
CA ALA A 37 -15.25 -12.47 -4.92
C ALA A 37 -15.83 -12.51 -3.51
N VAL A 38 -15.57 -11.47 -2.74
CA VAL A 38 -16.02 -11.31 -1.35
C VAL A 38 -16.57 -9.90 -1.15
N PRO A 39 -17.47 -9.69 -0.17
CA PRO A 39 -18.09 -8.38 0.06
C PRO A 39 -17.08 -7.26 0.38
N VAL A 40 -15.94 -7.57 0.98
CA VAL A 40 -14.91 -6.60 1.36
C VAL A 40 -13.56 -7.09 0.89
N VAL A 41 -12.86 -6.25 0.13
CA VAL A 41 -11.50 -6.49 -0.35
C VAL A 41 -10.58 -5.38 0.14
N PHE A 42 -9.51 -5.75 0.82
CA PHE A 42 -8.45 -4.81 1.20
C PHE A 42 -7.31 -4.87 0.18
N LEU A 43 -6.94 -3.69 -0.31
CA LEU A 43 -5.78 -3.51 -1.17
C LEU A 43 -4.70 -2.74 -0.42
N ASP A 44 -3.49 -3.28 -0.40
CA ASP A 44 -2.31 -2.58 0.11
C ASP A 44 -1.35 -2.26 -1.03
N GLY A 45 -0.91 -1.02 -1.09
CA GLY A 45 0.07 -0.59 -2.10
C GLY A 45 0.37 0.89 -2.08
N LEU A 46 1.61 1.22 -2.42
CA LEU A 46 2.11 2.60 -2.39
C LEU A 46 1.41 3.53 -3.39
N PHE A 47 1.04 3.01 -4.56
CA PHE A 47 0.59 3.85 -5.69
C PHE A 47 -0.92 3.80 -5.93
N MET A 48 -1.70 3.28 -4.98
CA MET A 48 -3.15 3.12 -5.12
C MET A 48 -3.87 4.46 -5.38
N LEU A 49 -3.42 5.54 -4.76
CA LEU A 49 -3.99 6.87 -4.95
C LEU A 49 -3.46 7.59 -6.21
N HIS A 50 -2.29 7.19 -6.72
CA HIS A 50 -1.67 7.83 -7.88
C HIS A 50 -2.34 7.43 -9.20
N ASP A 51 -2.72 6.18 -9.35
CA ASP A 51 -3.39 5.68 -10.56
C ASP A 51 -4.89 6.00 -10.52
N ASP A 52 -5.34 6.90 -11.39
CA ASP A 52 -6.75 7.31 -11.49
C ASP A 52 -7.68 6.12 -11.78
N GLY A 53 -7.21 5.18 -12.59
CA GLY A 53 -7.97 3.99 -12.92
C GLY A 53 -8.21 3.08 -11.70
N VAL A 54 -7.24 2.97 -10.81
CA VAL A 54 -7.38 2.24 -9.54
C VAL A 54 -8.19 3.07 -8.54
N ARG A 55 -7.78 4.32 -8.31
CA ARG A 55 -8.40 5.20 -7.32
C ARG A 55 -9.92 5.34 -7.50
N SER A 56 -10.39 5.49 -8.73
CA SER A 56 -11.82 5.65 -9.03
C SER A 56 -12.66 4.39 -8.72
N ARG A 57 -12.03 3.28 -8.43
CA ARG A 57 -12.65 1.99 -8.08
C ARG A 57 -12.62 1.67 -6.60
N LEU A 58 -11.92 2.46 -5.82
CA LEU A 58 -11.89 2.32 -4.37
C LEU A 58 -13.14 2.96 -3.76
N ASP A 59 -13.85 2.21 -2.93
CA ASP A 59 -15.00 2.75 -2.19
C ASP A 59 -14.53 3.55 -0.98
N LEU A 60 -13.39 3.16 -0.40
CA LEU A 60 -12.71 3.87 0.68
C LEU A 60 -11.19 3.78 0.49
N SER A 61 -10.51 4.89 0.73
CA SER A 61 -9.05 4.96 0.75
C SER A 61 -8.53 5.48 2.08
N VAL A 62 -7.59 4.76 2.67
CA VAL A 62 -6.95 5.10 3.94
C VAL A 62 -5.46 5.34 3.70
N LEU A 63 -4.99 6.53 4.01
CA LEU A 63 -3.56 6.85 3.99
C LEU A 63 -2.98 6.67 5.39
N VAL A 64 -2.02 5.78 5.55
CA VAL A 64 -1.20 5.70 6.76
C VAL A 64 -0.02 6.64 6.60
N HIS A 65 -0.06 7.76 7.31
CA HIS A 65 0.93 8.83 7.21
C HIS A 65 2.04 8.70 8.24
N ALA A 66 3.27 8.92 7.82
CA ALA A 66 4.42 9.21 8.69
C ALA A 66 5.38 10.14 7.96
N THR A 67 6.08 11.00 8.71
CA THR A 67 7.08 11.93 8.16
C THR A 67 8.21 11.17 7.43
N PRO A 68 8.85 11.79 6.43
CA PRO A 68 9.99 11.18 5.75
C PRO A 68 11.10 10.75 6.71
N GLU A 69 11.39 11.56 7.73
CA GLU A 69 12.39 11.28 8.75
C GLU A 69 12.05 10.02 9.56
N ARG A 70 10.79 9.89 9.96
CA ARG A 70 10.32 8.71 10.69
C ARG A 70 10.37 7.45 9.82
N ARG A 71 9.96 7.55 8.57
CA ARG A 71 10.02 6.44 7.62
C ARG A 71 11.46 5.98 7.36
N LEU A 72 12.40 6.93 7.18
CA LEU A 72 13.83 6.61 7.05
C LEU A 72 14.38 5.93 8.31
N ALA A 73 14.08 6.47 9.50
CA ALA A 73 14.54 5.87 10.76
C ALA A 73 14.04 4.43 10.93
N ARG A 74 12.76 4.18 10.68
CA ARG A 74 12.20 2.81 10.71
C ARG A 74 12.84 1.90 9.67
N ARG A 75 13.08 2.41 8.47
CA ARG A 75 13.74 1.66 7.41
C ARG A 75 15.17 1.31 7.78
N MET A 76 15.91 2.24 8.41
CA MET A 76 17.27 1.97 8.90
C MET A 76 17.29 0.75 9.85
N VAL A 77 16.39 0.69 10.80
CA VAL A 77 16.30 -0.44 11.74
C VAL A 77 15.91 -1.73 11.03
N ARG A 78 14.81 -1.71 10.28
CA ARG A 78 14.26 -2.89 9.62
C ARG A 78 15.23 -3.49 8.60
N ASP A 79 15.76 -2.69 7.67
CA ASP A 79 16.52 -3.21 6.54
C ASP A 79 17.94 -3.70 6.96
N GLN A 80 18.47 -3.20 8.09
CA GLN A 80 19.66 -3.80 8.70
C GLN A 80 19.35 -5.16 9.32
N ALA A 81 18.27 -5.26 10.08
CA ALA A 81 17.92 -6.48 10.79
C ALA A 81 17.42 -7.61 9.86
N GLU A 82 16.53 -7.27 8.90
CA GLU A 82 15.84 -8.26 8.08
C GLU A 82 16.50 -8.54 6.73
N ARG A 83 17.24 -7.55 6.19
CA ARG A 83 17.82 -7.61 4.83
C ARG A 83 19.34 -7.57 4.80
N SER A 84 19.96 -7.44 5.96
CA SER A 84 21.43 -7.33 6.11
C SER A 84 22.04 -6.20 5.27
N LEU A 85 21.29 -5.11 5.05
CA LEU A 85 21.78 -3.93 4.33
C LEU A 85 22.61 -3.04 5.27
N THR A 86 23.67 -2.44 4.73
CA THR A 86 24.43 -1.44 5.49
C THR A 86 23.70 -0.08 5.52
N PRO A 87 23.94 0.75 6.54
CA PRO A 87 23.35 2.10 6.62
C PRO A 87 23.57 2.94 5.36
N ASP A 88 24.77 2.88 4.79
CA ASP A 88 25.14 3.64 3.59
C ASP A 88 24.30 3.24 2.37
N ILE A 89 24.05 1.92 2.21
CA ILE A 89 23.19 1.41 1.13
C ILE A 89 21.74 1.89 1.34
N ILE A 90 21.24 1.81 2.58
CA ILE A 90 19.88 2.26 2.90
C ILE A 90 19.73 3.75 2.64
N GLN A 91 20.71 4.57 3.08
CA GLN A 91 20.72 6.02 2.85
C GLN A 91 20.76 6.33 1.35
N TYR A 92 21.65 5.68 0.60
CA TYR A 92 21.73 5.84 -0.86
C TYR A 92 20.39 5.53 -1.56
N GLN A 93 19.75 4.40 -1.20
CA GLN A 93 18.46 4.02 -1.77
C GLN A 93 17.37 5.04 -1.42
N TRP A 94 17.40 5.56 -0.18
CA TRP A 94 16.48 6.59 0.24
C TRP A 94 16.61 7.86 -0.60
N ASP A 95 17.83 8.39 -0.71
CA ASP A 95 18.09 9.66 -1.37
C ASP A 95 17.88 9.58 -2.90
N LYS A 96 18.20 8.45 -3.51
CA LYS A 96 18.20 8.31 -4.97
C LYS A 96 16.92 7.70 -5.55
N HIS A 97 16.16 6.96 -4.74
CA HIS A 97 15.00 6.24 -5.26
C HIS A 97 13.73 6.52 -4.45
N VAL A 98 13.76 6.35 -3.13
CA VAL A 98 12.55 6.40 -2.32
C VAL A 98 12.05 7.85 -2.20
N ARG A 99 12.88 8.76 -1.73
CA ARG A 99 12.47 10.16 -1.52
C ARG A 99 12.06 10.88 -2.81
N PRO A 100 12.79 10.76 -3.94
CA PRO A 100 12.32 11.28 -5.22
C PRO A 100 11.00 10.67 -5.69
N GLY A 101 10.80 9.36 -5.47
CA GLY A 101 9.54 8.69 -5.78
C GLY A 101 8.37 9.23 -4.94
N ASP A 102 8.58 9.44 -3.64
CA ASP A 102 7.57 10.04 -2.77
C ASP A 102 7.12 11.42 -3.27
N LEU A 103 8.08 12.29 -3.55
CA LEU A 103 7.83 13.66 -4.03
C LEU A 103 7.07 13.68 -5.36
N THR A 104 7.34 12.71 -6.21
CA THR A 104 6.77 12.67 -7.57
C THR A 104 5.40 12.00 -7.59
N PHE A 105 5.23 10.90 -6.86
CA PHE A 105 4.07 10.01 -7.03
C PHE A 105 3.15 9.92 -5.82
N LEU A 106 3.66 10.15 -4.60
CA LEU A 106 2.87 9.96 -3.39
C LEU A 106 2.39 11.28 -2.79
N GLU A 107 3.29 12.21 -2.51
CA GLU A 107 2.93 13.47 -1.87
C GLU A 107 1.87 14.28 -2.64
N PRO A 108 1.92 14.38 -3.98
CA PRO A 108 0.92 15.14 -4.71
C PRO A 108 -0.51 14.60 -4.60
N VAL A 109 -0.68 13.33 -4.26
CA VAL A 109 -2.00 12.65 -4.23
C VAL A 109 -2.47 12.28 -2.83
N GLN A 110 -1.70 12.55 -1.79
CA GLN A 110 -2.08 12.24 -0.39
C GLN A 110 -3.42 12.86 0.03
N HIS A 111 -3.69 14.07 -0.46
CA HIS A 111 -4.93 14.81 -0.18
C HIS A 111 -6.20 14.15 -0.78
N LEU A 112 -6.03 13.16 -1.65
CA LEU A 112 -7.13 12.40 -2.26
C LEU A 112 -7.59 11.21 -1.39
N ALA A 113 -6.89 10.91 -0.30
CA ALA A 113 -7.31 9.88 0.64
C ALA A 113 -8.59 10.33 1.38
N ASN A 114 -9.54 9.41 1.55
CA ASN A 114 -10.76 9.67 2.33
C ASN A 114 -10.45 9.79 3.83
N VAL A 115 -9.51 9.00 4.32
CA VAL A 115 -9.10 8.97 5.73
C VAL A 115 -7.57 9.00 5.82
N VAL A 116 -7.06 9.78 6.77
CA VAL A 116 -5.63 9.77 7.12
C VAL A 116 -5.46 9.25 8.53
N VAL A 117 -4.62 8.23 8.69
CA VAL A 117 -4.23 7.65 9.98
C VAL A 117 -2.79 8.08 10.29
N ASP A 118 -2.61 8.76 11.41
CA ASP A 118 -1.28 9.22 11.85
C ASP A 118 -0.47 8.06 12.46
N ASN A 119 0.67 7.76 11.85
CA ASN A 119 1.64 6.78 12.31
C ASN A 119 3.02 7.41 12.55
N ASP A 120 3.06 8.69 12.93
CA ASP A 120 4.32 9.43 13.10
C ASP A 120 4.88 9.34 14.53
N ARG A 121 4.13 8.83 15.48
CA ARG A 121 4.49 8.75 16.90
C ARG A 121 4.85 7.34 17.32
N ASP A 122 5.61 7.22 18.46
CA ASP A 122 5.93 5.94 19.12
C ASP A 122 4.84 5.58 20.13
N VAL A 123 3.58 5.63 19.71
CA VAL A 123 2.40 5.22 20.46
C VAL A 123 1.57 4.28 19.58
N PRO A 124 0.68 3.47 20.15
CA PRO A 124 -0.26 2.69 19.34
C PRO A 124 -1.01 3.58 18.36
N ILE A 125 -1.14 3.09 17.12
CA ILE A 125 -1.85 3.79 16.06
C ILE A 125 -3.33 3.88 16.42
N ASP A 126 -3.91 5.08 16.35
CA ASP A 126 -5.35 5.25 16.46
C ASP A 126 -6.02 4.92 15.12
N LEU A 127 -6.66 3.77 15.05
CA LEU A 127 -7.39 3.29 13.88
C LEU A 127 -8.86 3.72 13.89
N THR A 128 -9.34 4.41 14.93
CA THR A 128 -10.74 4.81 15.08
C THR A 128 -11.30 5.53 13.84
N PRO A 129 -10.59 6.49 13.21
CA PRO A 129 -11.11 7.16 12.02
C PRO A 129 -11.34 6.20 10.85
N ALA A 130 -10.42 5.26 10.63
CA ALA A 130 -10.53 4.27 9.55
C ALA A 130 -11.66 3.26 9.83
N LEU A 131 -11.75 2.75 11.05
CA LEU A 131 -12.81 1.82 11.44
C LEU A 131 -14.19 2.45 11.33
N THR A 132 -14.35 3.71 11.78
CA THR A 132 -15.62 4.44 11.66
C THR A 132 -16.02 4.62 10.18
N ALA A 133 -15.07 4.94 9.32
CA ALA A 133 -15.36 5.09 7.89
C ALA A 133 -15.75 3.76 7.24
N ILE A 134 -15.12 2.65 7.63
CA ILE A 134 -15.49 1.30 7.17
C ILE A 134 -16.89 0.94 7.66
N ASP A 135 -17.18 1.15 8.93
CA ASP A 135 -18.51 0.86 9.51
C ASP A 135 -19.61 1.66 8.80
N THR A 136 -19.36 2.93 8.50
CA THR A 136 -20.30 3.76 7.72
C THR A 136 -20.52 3.15 6.34
N LEU A 137 -19.44 2.82 5.62
CA LEU A 137 -19.52 2.26 4.26
C LEU A 137 -20.27 0.92 4.20
N LEU A 138 -20.18 0.10 5.25
CA LEU A 138 -20.84 -1.22 5.29
C LEU A 138 -22.30 -1.17 5.71
N ASN A 139 -22.76 -0.06 6.29
CA ASN A 139 -24.12 0.09 6.79
C ASN A 139 -25.01 1.02 5.94
N ASP A 140 -24.43 1.66 4.91
CA ASP A 140 -25.13 2.44 3.87
C ASP A 140 -25.54 1.54 2.69
#